data_bbb67478a9e56448c58046c6e6731e8d
#
_entry.id   bbb67478a9e56448c58046c6e6731e8d
#
_cell.length_a   1.000
_cell.length_b   1.000
_cell.length_c   1.000
_cell.angle_alpha   90.00
_cell.angle_beta   90.00
_cell.angle_gamma   90.00
#
_symmetry.space_group_name_H-M   'P 1'
#
loop_
_entity.id
_entity.type
_entity.pdbx_description
1 polymer ?
#
loop_
_entity_poly.entity_id
_entity_poly.type
_entity_poly.pdbx_seq_one_letter_code
_entity_poly.pdbx_strand_id
1 'polypeptide(L)'
;SEMCIRDSVYELLPKERITKEIAECIYTGMVHDTGVFQYSCTSRKTMEIAGKLIEKGINFPKIVDETFFTKTYNQNRIMGLALMKSVLHLDGKCISSVITKQEMQEYDVLPKHLDGIVSQLRVTKDVEVAIFLYELEDGEFKVSTRSKELVDLSEIAVKFDGGGHVRAAGFSMKGEPEQIIEAILQEVKKQL
;
A
#
# COMPACT_ATOMS: atom_id res chain seq x y z
N SER A 1 -11.64 -13.61 10.51
CA SER A 1 -11.84 -13.15 9.13
C SER A 1 -11.93 -11.65 9.16
N GLU A 2 -11.00 -10.98 8.54
CA GLU A 2 -11.02 -9.52 8.39
C GLU A 2 -12.20 -9.19 7.47
N MET A 3 -13.21 -8.55 8.03
CA MET A 3 -14.36 -8.06 7.27
C MET A 3 -14.03 -6.66 6.74
N CYS A 4 -14.34 -6.39 5.48
CA CYS A 4 -14.20 -5.05 4.93
C CYS A 4 -15.04 -4.06 5.78
N ILE A 5 -14.43 -3.02 6.32
CA ILE A 5 -15.10 -2.05 7.21
C ILE A 5 -16.30 -1.42 6.49
N ARG A 6 -16.21 -1.22 5.18
CA ARG A 6 -17.27 -0.60 4.38
C ARG A 6 -18.49 -1.50 4.18
N ASP A 7 -18.32 -2.82 4.22
CA ASP A 7 -19.46 -3.75 4.22
C ASP A 7 -20.34 -3.51 5.45
N SER A 8 -19.71 -3.27 6.62
CA SER A 8 -20.42 -2.95 7.86
C SER A 8 -21.15 -1.60 7.78
N VAL A 9 -20.52 -0.57 7.20
CA VAL A 9 -21.17 0.73 7.00
C VAL A 9 -22.42 0.60 6.12
N TYR A 10 -22.33 -0.15 5.00
CA TYR A 10 -23.48 -0.40 4.14
C TYR A 10 -24.61 -1.09 4.89
N GLU A 11 -24.32 -2.05 5.78
CA GLU A 11 -25.33 -2.80 6.52
C GLU A 11 -26.06 -1.94 7.55
N LEU A 12 -25.38 -1.01 8.18
CA LEU A 12 -25.95 -0.12 9.18
C LEU A 12 -26.89 0.93 8.60
N LEU A 13 -26.80 1.22 7.30
CA LEU A 13 -27.64 2.23 6.65
C LEU A 13 -28.97 1.65 6.16
N PRO A 14 -30.10 2.35 6.38
CA PRO A 14 -31.37 2.02 5.75
C PRO A 14 -31.22 2.08 4.22
N LYS A 15 -31.58 0.99 3.53
CA LYS A 15 -31.28 0.81 2.10
C LYS A 15 -32.00 1.83 1.20
N GLU A 16 -33.19 2.27 1.65
CA GLU A 16 -33.99 3.32 1.00
C GLU A 16 -33.34 4.71 1.09
N ARG A 17 -32.46 4.93 2.05
CA ARG A 17 -31.72 6.19 2.22
C ARG A 17 -30.39 6.25 1.47
N ILE A 18 -29.98 5.15 0.86
CA ILE A 18 -28.75 5.13 0.06
C ILE A 18 -29.04 5.80 -1.28
N THR A 19 -28.73 7.10 -1.35
CA THR A 19 -28.73 7.86 -2.60
C THR A 19 -27.53 7.49 -3.47
N LYS A 20 -27.47 8.00 -4.69
CA LYS A 20 -26.32 7.81 -5.59
C LYS A 20 -25.03 8.32 -4.97
N GLU A 21 -25.04 9.51 -4.37
CA GLU A 21 -23.87 10.14 -3.73
C GLU A 21 -23.37 9.31 -2.55
N ILE A 22 -24.26 8.80 -1.73
CA ILE A 22 -23.89 7.90 -0.63
C ILE A 22 -23.30 6.60 -1.17
N ALA A 23 -23.88 6.06 -2.24
CA ALA A 23 -23.37 4.86 -2.90
C ALA A 23 -21.97 5.08 -3.48
N GLU A 24 -21.68 6.23 -4.08
CA GLU A 24 -20.35 6.62 -4.56
C GLU A 24 -19.32 6.67 -3.42
N CYS A 25 -19.67 7.27 -2.28
CA CYS A 25 -18.80 7.30 -1.11
C CYS A 25 -18.49 5.91 -0.55
N ILE A 26 -19.52 5.05 -0.40
CA ILE A 26 -19.33 3.69 0.11
C ILE A 26 -18.50 2.87 -0.87
N TYR A 27 -18.79 2.95 -2.16
CA TYR A 27 -18.07 2.23 -3.21
C TYR A 27 -16.60 2.66 -3.27
N THR A 28 -16.31 3.95 -3.19
CA THR A 28 -14.94 4.48 -3.11
C THR A 28 -14.19 3.87 -1.93
N GLY A 29 -14.80 3.85 -0.74
CA GLY A 29 -14.20 3.22 0.43
C GLY A 29 -13.95 1.73 0.24
N MET A 30 -14.89 0.99 -0.39
CA MET A 30 -14.71 -0.44 -0.70
C MET A 30 -13.53 -0.67 -1.66
N VAL A 31 -13.40 0.15 -2.70
CA VAL A 31 -12.27 0.09 -3.64
C VAL A 31 -10.93 0.22 -2.92
N HIS A 32 -10.81 1.17 -2.00
CA HIS A 32 -9.57 1.40 -1.25
C HIS A 32 -9.30 0.29 -0.22
N ASP A 33 -10.30 -0.10 0.57
CA ASP A 33 -10.15 -1.14 1.60
C ASP A 33 -9.78 -2.51 1.00
N THR A 34 -10.26 -2.79 -0.20
CA THR A 34 -10.08 -4.09 -0.87
C THR A 34 -8.99 -4.10 -1.94
N GLY A 35 -8.32 -2.96 -2.18
CA GLY A 35 -7.37 -2.83 -3.27
C GLY A 35 -7.99 -3.19 -4.63
N VAL A 36 -9.14 -2.58 -4.94
CA VAL A 36 -9.95 -2.92 -6.12
C VAL A 36 -10.33 -4.40 -6.13
N PHE A 37 -10.83 -4.89 -5.00
CA PHE A 37 -11.30 -6.27 -4.80
C PHE A 37 -10.21 -7.37 -4.91
N GLN A 38 -8.93 -7.01 -4.78
CA GLN A 38 -7.80 -7.95 -4.86
C GLN A 38 -7.39 -8.54 -3.52
N TYR A 39 -7.69 -7.86 -2.40
CA TYR A 39 -7.21 -8.31 -1.09
C TYR A 39 -8.09 -9.42 -0.50
N SER A 40 -7.50 -10.21 0.40
CA SER A 40 -8.16 -11.36 1.05
C SER A 40 -9.39 -11.02 1.88
N CYS A 41 -9.56 -9.75 2.29
CA CYS A 41 -10.77 -9.26 2.95
C CYS A 41 -11.97 -9.17 2.01
N THR A 42 -11.79 -9.28 0.69
CA THR A 42 -12.88 -9.30 -0.30
C THR A 42 -13.65 -10.62 -0.17
N SER A 43 -14.91 -10.53 0.16
CA SER A 43 -15.81 -11.66 0.32
C SER A 43 -16.91 -11.67 -0.76
N ARG A 44 -17.65 -12.77 -0.85
CA ARG A 44 -18.88 -12.82 -1.66
C ARG A 44 -19.82 -11.68 -1.28
N LYS A 45 -19.98 -11.41 0.00
CA LYS A 45 -20.82 -10.32 0.52
C LYS A 45 -20.35 -8.96 0.04
N THR A 46 -19.03 -8.71 0.05
CA THR A 46 -18.43 -7.49 -0.48
C THR A 46 -18.81 -7.28 -1.95
N MET A 47 -18.73 -8.31 -2.77
CA MET A 47 -19.09 -8.24 -4.20
C MET A 47 -20.60 -8.02 -4.40
N GLU A 48 -21.46 -8.64 -3.58
CA GLU A 48 -22.91 -8.44 -3.63
C GLU A 48 -23.29 -6.99 -3.26
N ILE A 49 -22.63 -6.41 -2.25
CA ILE A 49 -22.81 -5.01 -1.86
C ILE A 49 -22.35 -4.08 -2.98
N ALA A 50 -21.18 -4.33 -3.55
CA ALA A 50 -20.66 -3.56 -4.68
C ALA A 50 -21.65 -3.56 -5.87
N GLY A 51 -22.23 -4.72 -6.21
CA GLY A 51 -23.26 -4.84 -7.24
C GLY A 51 -24.49 -3.96 -6.95
N LYS A 52 -25.00 -4.00 -5.72
CA LYS A 52 -26.15 -3.17 -5.29
C LYS A 52 -25.85 -1.67 -5.31
N LEU A 53 -24.61 -1.27 -5.05
CA LEU A 53 -24.19 0.13 -5.17
C LEU A 53 -24.13 0.56 -6.64
N ILE A 54 -23.67 -0.32 -7.55
CA ILE A 54 -23.65 -0.07 -8.99
C ILE A 54 -25.08 0.12 -9.54
N GLU A 55 -26.07 -0.63 -9.05
CA GLU A 55 -27.48 -0.48 -9.40
C GLU A 55 -28.05 0.91 -9.05
N LYS A 56 -27.42 1.66 -8.14
CA LYS A 56 -27.77 3.06 -7.85
C LYS A 56 -27.33 4.04 -8.94
N GLY A 57 -26.72 3.56 -10.03
CA GLY A 57 -26.29 4.36 -11.17
C GLY A 57 -25.00 5.14 -10.95
N ILE A 58 -24.12 4.66 -10.06
CA ILE A 58 -22.80 5.24 -9.88
C ILE A 58 -21.92 4.97 -11.12
N ASN A 59 -20.98 5.86 -11.40
CA ASN A 59 -19.98 5.63 -12.44
C ASN A 59 -18.77 4.93 -11.82
N PHE A 60 -18.90 3.62 -11.55
CA PHE A 60 -17.85 2.87 -10.86
C PHE A 60 -16.50 2.84 -11.62
N PRO A 61 -16.43 2.75 -12.97
CA PRO A 61 -15.16 2.81 -13.67
C PRO A 61 -14.42 4.14 -13.39
N LYS A 62 -15.15 5.26 -13.45
CA LYS A 62 -14.59 6.57 -13.14
C LYS A 62 -14.11 6.68 -11.69
N ILE A 63 -14.90 6.15 -10.74
CA ILE A 63 -14.51 6.13 -9.33
C ILE A 63 -13.18 5.37 -9.14
N VAL A 64 -13.06 4.17 -9.70
CA VAL A 64 -11.84 3.36 -9.62
C VAL A 64 -10.66 4.08 -10.25
N ASP A 65 -10.85 4.60 -11.45
CA ASP A 65 -9.79 5.27 -12.20
C ASP A 65 -9.28 6.52 -11.47
N GLU A 66 -10.18 7.44 -11.10
CA GLU A 66 -9.82 8.72 -10.50
C GLU A 66 -9.32 8.61 -9.05
N THR A 67 -9.83 7.66 -8.28
CA THR A 67 -9.50 7.57 -6.85
C THR A 67 -8.38 6.59 -6.53
N PHE A 68 -8.15 5.59 -7.37
CA PHE A 68 -7.16 4.54 -7.11
C PHE A 68 -5.98 4.55 -8.10
N PHE A 69 -6.24 4.67 -9.39
CA PHE A 69 -5.20 4.53 -10.41
C PHE A 69 -4.59 5.84 -10.87
N THR A 70 -5.36 6.93 -10.96
CA THR A 70 -4.85 8.20 -11.50
C THR A 70 -3.73 8.76 -10.63
N LYS A 71 -2.61 9.05 -11.26
CA LYS A 71 -1.41 9.67 -10.67
C LYS A 71 -1.01 10.88 -11.50
N THR A 72 -0.43 11.86 -10.84
CA THR A 72 0.18 12.99 -11.56
C THR A 72 1.40 12.53 -12.35
N TYR A 73 1.82 13.33 -13.34
CA TYR A 73 3.02 13.05 -14.11
C TYR A 73 4.26 12.88 -13.20
N ASN A 74 4.42 13.75 -12.19
CA ASN A 74 5.54 13.69 -11.26
C ASN A 74 5.48 12.44 -10.36
N GLN A 75 4.28 12.02 -9.92
CA GLN A 75 4.11 10.75 -9.19
C GLN A 75 4.54 9.54 -10.04
N ASN A 76 4.19 9.53 -11.32
CA ASN A 76 4.62 8.45 -12.22
C ASN A 76 6.14 8.47 -12.46
N ARG A 77 6.74 9.65 -12.57
CA ARG A 77 8.20 9.78 -12.74
C ARG A 77 8.96 9.28 -11.52
N ILE A 78 8.57 9.70 -10.30
CA ILE A 78 9.25 9.24 -9.08
C ILE A 78 9.02 7.75 -8.83
N MET A 79 7.86 7.20 -9.18
CA MET A 79 7.60 5.76 -9.20
C MET A 79 8.58 5.05 -10.15
N GLY A 80 8.75 5.56 -11.37
CA GLY A 80 9.72 5.03 -12.34
C GLY A 80 11.14 5.04 -11.79
N LEU A 81 11.57 6.15 -11.17
CA LEU A 81 12.88 6.25 -10.52
C LEU A 81 13.03 5.18 -9.42
N ALA A 82 12.05 5.05 -8.54
CA ALA A 82 12.09 4.06 -7.47
C ALA A 82 12.22 2.62 -8.00
N LEU A 83 11.53 2.29 -9.08
CA LEU A 83 11.63 0.98 -9.73
C LEU A 83 13.02 0.77 -10.37
N MET A 84 13.57 1.77 -11.03
CA MET A 84 14.91 1.69 -11.64
C MET A 84 16.02 1.55 -10.59
N LYS A 85 15.88 2.16 -9.43
CA LYS A 85 16.81 2.07 -8.29
C LYS A 85 16.63 0.82 -7.44
N SER A 86 15.61 0.02 -7.72
CA SER A 86 15.30 -1.15 -6.89
C SER A 86 16.38 -2.22 -6.97
N VAL A 87 16.61 -2.88 -5.84
CA VAL A 87 17.61 -3.94 -5.67
C VAL A 87 16.94 -5.19 -5.14
N LEU A 88 17.27 -6.35 -5.73
CA LEU A 88 16.84 -7.66 -5.27
C LEU A 88 17.80 -8.21 -4.22
N HIS A 89 17.25 -8.84 -3.17
CA HIS A 89 17.96 -9.47 -2.07
C HIS A 89 17.42 -10.87 -1.80
N LEU A 90 18.14 -11.69 -1.04
CA LEU A 90 17.74 -13.02 -0.60
C LEU A 90 17.23 -13.88 -1.77
N ASP A 91 18.08 -14.03 -2.79
CA ASP A 91 17.79 -14.79 -4.01
C ASP A 91 16.46 -14.36 -4.69
N GLY A 92 16.20 -13.05 -4.68
CA GLY A 92 15.01 -12.46 -5.31
C GLY A 92 13.74 -12.51 -4.44
N LYS A 93 13.81 -13.00 -3.21
CA LYS A 93 12.65 -13.01 -2.29
C LYS A 93 12.34 -11.65 -1.71
N CYS A 94 13.30 -10.73 -1.67
CA CYS A 94 13.09 -9.38 -1.22
C CYS A 94 13.49 -8.37 -2.29
N ILE A 95 12.81 -7.23 -2.29
CA ILE A 95 13.13 -6.07 -3.12
C ILE A 95 13.16 -4.82 -2.26
N SER A 96 14.17 -3.98 -2.44
CA SER A 96 14.22 -2.68 -1.78
C SER A 96 14.37 -1.53 -2.76
N SER A 97 13.95 -0.34 -2.35
CA SER A 97 14.24 0.92 -3.04
C SER A 97 14.28 2.07 -2.06
N VAL A 98 15.06 3.09 -2.39
CA VAL A 98 15.29 4.28 -1.57
C VAL A 98 15.07 5.53 -2.41
N ILE A 99 14.30 6.47 -1.88
CA ILE A 99 14.13 7.83 -2.44
C ILE A 99 14.64 8.84 -1.43
N THR A 100 15.59 9.66 -1.83
CA THR A 100 16.18 10.71 -1.00
C THR A 100 15.30 11.97 -0.99
N LYS A 101 15.53 12.84 -0.01
CA LYS A 101 14.91 14.15 0.08
C LYS A 101 15.24 15.04 -1.15
N GLN A 102 16.49 14.97 -1.62
CA GLN A 102 16.92 15.66 -2.83
C GLN A 102 16.14 15.17 -4.06
N GLU A 103 15.97 13.87 -4.25
CA GLU A 103 15.19 13.31 -5.37
C GLU A 103 13.72 13.75 -5.30
N MET A 104 13.11 13.77 -4.12
CA MET A 104 11.75 14.31 -3.97
C MET A 104 11.65 15.77 -4.42
N GLN A 105 12.65 16.59 -4.09
CA GLN A 105 12.70 17.99 -4.54
C GLN A 105 12.88 18.11 -6.06
N GLU A 106 13.80 17.32 -6.65
CA GLU A 106 14.05 17.33 -8.10
C GLU A 106 12.82 16.91 -8.92
N TYR A 107 12.00 16.02 -8.37
CA TYR A 107 10.76 15.55 -9.03
C TYR A 107 9.52 16.36 -8.63
N ASP A 108 9.68 17.39 -7.80
CA ASP A 108 8.57 18.21 -7.27
C ASP A 108 7.46 17.34 -6.65
N VAL A 109 7.86 16.44 -5.74
CA VAL A 109 6.95 15.55 -5.02
C VAL A 109 7.10 15.69 -3.51
N LEU A 110 6.03 15.40 -2.79
CA LEU A 110 5.98 15.35 -1.34
C LEU A 110 5.87 13.89 -0.87
N PRO A 111 6.17 13.56 0.41
CA PRO A 111 6.01 12.22 0.97
C PRO A 111 4.68 11.54 0.64
N LYS A 112 3.57 12.26 0.69
CA LYS A 112 2.24 11.74 0.34
C LYS A 112 2.09 11.30 -1.12
N HIS A 113 2.97 11.76 -2.02
CA HIS A 113 2.96 11.39 -3.43
C HIS A 113 3.72 10.08 -3.71
N LEU A 114 4.39 9.51 -2.70
CA LEU A 114 5.13 8.25 -2.81
C LEU A 114 4.25 7.01 -2.53
N ASP A 115 2.98 7.24 -2.20
CA ASP A 115 2.03 6.16 -1.95
C ASP A 115 1.90 5.25 -3.19
N GLY A 116 1.91 3.94 -2.92
CA GLY A 116 1.83 2.92 -3.96
C GLY A 116 3.18 2.38 -4.43
N ILE A 117 4.31 3.06 -4.20
CA ILE A 117 5.64 2.58 -4.63
C ILE A 117 5.95 1.22 -4.01
N VAL A 118 5.80 1.05 -2.71
CA VAL A 118 6.07 -0.23 -2.04
C VAL A 118 5.15 -1.35 -2.54
N SER A 119 3.90 -1.02 -2.88
CA SER A 119 2.97 -2.00 -3.46
C SER A 119 3.38 -2.40 -4.87
N GLN A 120 3.88 -1.45 -5.67
CA GLN A 120 4.41 -1.72 -7.01
C GLN A 120 5.67 -2.58 -6.96
N LEU A 121 6.58 -2.34 -6.02
CA LEU A 121 7.73 -3.21 -5.79
C LEU A 121 7.30 -4.65 -5.43
N ARG A 122 6.31 -4.80 -4.56
CA ARG A 122 5.81 -6.11 -4.10
C ARG A 122 5.23 -6.98 -5.23
N VAL A 123 4.66 -6.39 -6.28
CA VAL A 123 4.09 -7.18 -7.40
C VAL A 123 5.16 -7.75 -8.34
N THR A 124 6.44 -7.47 -8.10
CA THR A 124 7.54 -8.13 -8.81
C THR A 124 7.44 -9.65 -8.63
N LYS A 125 7.63 -10.39 -9.74
CA LYS A 125 7.55 -11.86 -9.72
C LYS A 125 8.57 -12.43 -8.73
N ASP A 126 8.18 -13.46 -8.00
CA ASP A 126 8.97 -14.22 -7.02
C ASP A 126 9.36 -13.44 -5.74
N VAL A 127 9.09 -12.15 -5.68
CA VAL A 127 9.29 -11.32 -4.48
C VAL A 127 8.23 -11.64 -3.44
N GLU A 128 8.65 -11.91 -2.21
CA GLU A 128 7.80 -12.07 -1.03
C GLU A 128 7.69 -10.76 -0.25
N VAL A 129 8.81 -10.03 -0.05
CA VAL A 129 8.83 -8.79 0.73
C VAL A 129 9.35 -7.62 -0.08
N ALA A 130 8.63 -6.51 -0.06
CA ALA A 130 9.09 -5.22 -0.55
C ALA A 130 9.38 -4.27 0.61
N ILE A 131 10.50 -3.57 0.51
CA ILE A 131 11.01 -2.59 1.47
C ILE A 131 11.21 -1.28 0.72
N PHE A 132 10.51 -0.23 1.13
CA PHE A 132 10.65 1.09 0.53
C PHE A 132 11.00 2.11 1.60
N LEU A 133 12.10 2.83 1.37
CA LEU A 133 12.57 3.90 2.22
C LEU A 133 12.42 5.25 1.52
N TYR A 134 11.98 6.25 2.25
CA TYR A 134 12.13 7.64 1.81
C TYR A 134 12.63 8.52 2.95
N GLU A 135 13.50 9.45 2.60
CA GLU A 135 14.13 10.34 3.56
C GLU A 135 13.16 11.43 4.01
N LEU A 136 13.03 11.62 5.34
CA LEU A 136 12.24 12.68 5.97
C LEU A 136 13.11 13.91 6.24
N GLU A 137 14.14 13.70 7.04
CA GLU A 137 15.17 14.65 7.41
C GLU A 137 16.53 14.00 7.19
N ASP A 138 17.62 14.75 7.27
CA ASP A 138 18.96 14.23 7.02
C ASP A 138 19.27 13.00 7.89
N GLY A 139 19.40 11.86 7.23
CA GLY A 139 19.66 10.57 7.86
C GLY A 139 18.47 9.94 8.61
N GLU A 140 17.26 10.48 8.50
CA GLU A 140 16.05 9.84 9.02
C GLU A 140 15.14 9.37 7.86
N PHE A 141 14.83 8.08 7.87
CA PHE A 141 14.03 7.45 6.83
C PHE A 141 12.70 6.92 7.37
N LYS A 142 11.63 7.18 6.63
CA LYS A 142 10.39 6.43 6.78
C LYS A 142 10.52 5.14 6.00
N VAL A 143 10.21 4.04 6.66
CA VAL A 143 10.22 2.69 6.08
C VAL A 143 8.79 2.21 5.91
N SER A 144 8.49 1.75 4.72
CA SER A 144 7.23 1.08 4.38
C SER A 144 7.52 -0.32 3.86
N THR A 145 6.83 -1.31 4.40
CA THR A 145 7.02 -2.72 4.03
C THR A 145 5.72 -3.38 3.61
N ARG A 146 5.81 -4.30 2.65
CA ARG A 146 4.69 -5.14 2.20
C ARG A 146 5.17 -6.57 2.02
N SER A 147 4.36 -7.56 2.43
CA SER A 147 4.61 -8.98 2.15
C SER A 147 3.46 -9.60 1.38
N LYS A 148 3.69 -10.80 0.80
CA LYS A 148 2.64 -11.58 0.11
C LYS A 148 1.99 -12.57 1.08
N GLU A 149 2.70 -13.62 1.49
CA GLU A 149 2.09 -14.75 2.18
C GLU A 149 2.88 -15.23 3.41
N LEU A 150 4.19 -15.21 3.38
CA LEU A 150 5.03 -15.89 4.36
C LEU A 150 5.38 -15.02 5.57
N VAL A 151 5.86 -13.79 5.31
CA VAL A 151 6.49 -12.94 6.31
C VAL A 151 5.48 -12.09 7.07
N ASP A 152 5.49 -12.17 8.40
CA ASP A 152 4.74 -11.28 9.30
C ASP A 152 5.53 -9.99 9.54
N LEU A 153 5.10 -8.94 8.86
CA LEU A 153 5.74 -7.63 8.96
C LEU A 153 5.40 -6.88 10.25
N SER A 154 4.30 -7.22 10.92
CA SER A 154 3.93 -6.58 12.18
C SER A 154 4.94 -6.92 13.29
N GLU A 155 5.40 -8.17 13.36
CA GLU A 155 6.45 -8.60 14.30
C GLU A 155 7.79 -7.90 14.02
N ILE A 156 8.12 -7.71 12.74
CA ILE A 156 9.34 -7.00 12.34
C ILE A 156 9.26 -5.53 12.73
N ALA A 157 8.14 -4.87 12.41
CA ALA A 157 7.98 -3.45 12.69
C ALA A 157 8.06 -3.11 14.18
N VAL A 158 7.54 -3.96 15.06
CA VAL A 158 7.63 -3.78 16.51
C VAL A 158 9.07 -3.74 17.00
N LYS A 159 9.99 -4.49 16.38
CA LYS A 159 11.43 -4.48 16.74
C LYS A 159 12.12 -3.14 16.42
N PHE A 160 11.52 -2.35 15.55
CA PHE A 160 11.99 -1.03 15.13
C PHE A 160 11.05 0.10 15.60
N ASP A 161 10.35 -0.10 16.72
CA ASP A 161 9.44 0.88 17.34
C ASP A 161 8.32 1.36 16.40
N GLY A 162 7.92 0.50 15.47
CA GLY A 162 6.85 0.75 14.52
C GLY A 162 5.61 -0.12 14.73
N GLY A 163 4.81 -0.25 13.68
CA GLY A 163 3.59 -1.04 13.74
C GLY A 163 2.94 -1.23 12.38
N GLY A 164 1.85 -1.97 12.39
CA GLY A 164 1.06 -2.26 11.21
C GLY A 164 0.32 -3.58 11.31
N HIS A 165 0.03 -4.13 10.16
CA HIS A 165 -0.63 -5.43 10.01
C HIS A 165 0.38 -6.46 9.48
N VAL A 166 0.01 -7.74 9.56
CA VAL A 166 0.83 -8.88 9.11
C VAL A 166 1.43 -8.66 7.71
N ARG A 167 0.68 -8.07 6.77
CA ARG A 167 1.11 -7.87 5.36
C ARG A 167 1.53 -6.45 5.00
N ALA A 168 1.42 -5.52 5.94
CA ALA A 168 1.72 -4.11 5.69
C ALA A 168 2.10 -3.41 6.98
N ALA A 169 3.35 -3.02 7.11
CA ALA A 169 3.85 -2.34 8.30
C ALA A 169 4.82 -1.21 7.94
N GLY A 170 5.06 -0.32 8.90
CA GLY A 170 5.96 0.79 8.72
C GLY A 170 6.51 1.32 10.04
N PHE A 171 7.67 1.96 9.94
CA PHE A 171 8.41 2.56 11.05
C PHE A 171 9.31 3.68 10.55
N SER A 172 10.04 4.33 11.44
CA SER A 172 11.08 5.30 11.08
C SER A 172 12.41 4.88 11.69
N MET A 173 13.49 5.06 10.95
CA MET A 173 14.85 4.75 11.43
C MET A 173 15.82 5.85 11.03
N LYS A 174 16.83 6.07 11.87
CA LYS A 174 17.99 6.92 11.56
C LYS A 174 19.18 6.04 11.18
N GLY A 175 19.95 6.49 10.20
CA GLY A 175 21.17 5.80 9.76
C GLY A 175 21.31 5.78 8.24
N GLU A 176 22.34 5.07 7.76
CA GLU A 176 22.54 4.87 6.32
C GLU A 176 21.50 3.88 5.76
N PRO A 177 20.91 4.17 4.59
CA PRO A 177 19.85 3.34 4.00
C PRO A 177 20.22 1.87 3.87
N GLU A 178 21.46 1.58 3.49
CA GLU A 178 21.98 0.22 3.33
C GLU A 178 21.97 -0.55 4.64
N GLN A 179 22.34 0.11 5.76
CA GLN A 179 22.32 -0.48 7.09
C GLN A 179 20.90 -0.74 7.59
N ILE A 180 19.97 0.18 7.29
CA ILE A 180 18.56 0.02 7.61
C ILE A 180 17.98 -1.18 6.84
N ILE A 181 18.24 -1.27 5.53
CA ILE A 181 17.79 -2.39 4.71
C ILE A 181 18.36 -3.70 5.23
N GLU A 182 19.65 -3.76 5.51
CA GLU A 182 20.31 -4.98 6.02
C GLU A 182 19.69 -5.44 7.35
N ALA A 183 19.42 -4.53 8.29
CA ALA A 183 18.75 -4.85 9.54
C ALA A 183 17.38 -5.48 9.32
N ILE A 184 16.61 -4.96 8.37
CA ILE A 184 15.30 -5.51 8.01
C ILE A 184 15.44 -6.90 7.36
N LEU A 185 16.39 -7.05 6.43
CA LEU A 185 16.64 -8.32 5.74
C LEU A 185 17.03 -9.44 6.70
N GLN A 186 17.77 -9.14 7.76
CA GLN A 186 18.11 -10.10 8.81
C GLN A 186 16.86 -10.62 9.54
N GLU A 187 15.87 -9.76 9.78
CA GLU A 187 14.61 -10.18 10.40
C GLU A 187 13.72 -10.96 9.41
N VAL A 188 13.65 -10.51 8.16
CA VAL A 188 12.92 -11.21 7.10
C VAL A 188 13.46 -12.63 6.90
N LYS A 189 14.78 -12.79 6.86
CA LYS A 189 15.46 -14.09 6.67
C LYS A 189 15.11 -15.13 7.73
N LYS A 190 14.73 -14.70 8.94
CA LYS A 190 14.33 -15.63 10.02
C LYS A 190 12.95 -16.26 9.78
N GLN A 191 12.16 -15.68 8.88
CA GLN A 191 10.81 -16.12 8.59
C GLN A 191 10.65 -16.76 7.20
N LEU A 192 11.67 -16.65 6.32
CA LEU A 192 11.72 -17.33 5.01
C LEU A 192 12.31 -18.73 5.14
#